data_20a0ac5f9aefff06ef25932ba0055006
#
_entry.id   20a0ac5f9aefff06ef25932ba0055006
#
_cell.length_a   1.000
_cell.length_b   1.000
_cell.length_c   1.000
_cell.angle_alpha   90.00
_cell.angle_beta   90.00
_cell.angle_gamma   90.00
#
_symmetry.space_group_name_H-M   'P 1'
#
loop_
_entity.id
_entity.type
_entity.pdbx_description
1 polymer ?
#
loop_
_entity_poly.entity_id
_entity_poly.type
_entity_poly.pdbx_seq_one_letter_code
_entity_poly.pdbx_strand_id
1 'polypeptide(L)'
;MSNPFYTPTGNPGTQVRGTSAAMRAEFVLIQQGFAAVASIGGLNSGLDTGPVNAVVVTPNPAMTSYPQFSNITFIAANTNTGAVTVNASGLGPIAVVRRDGSALLAGDIQAGGLYTVTISAAGTTAQLQANPLSGQLTGALNGTLGASVGAAATLVLNGTAGATGNYLHVTGAATINAITLAPGQMRQVVFDSNPTLVYGTNLILPGGANITATPGDTATFYGDAGGVVRCVSYVYIAPASTVVVPNGYINGFTLSYSTVNTLGITAGQARDSTNNYTIAPAALAKTTAASWFPGNNGGMGVGLSATASTWYHVFAIINGGNHDAYFDTSLTAANKPAGTTAFRYIGSIKTDANGHILPFYQVGQRFSWVTPPSDLNNYTGNSSGTVTLSTPPGIVTHPILYLSCGASGNNTYGFGVISGLTGQTDGSVTSVGTVFVGYSQVQTSTNTSSQVSYTASTGNGGQTIQTLAYINPKVAPNN
;
A
#
# COMPACT_ATOMS: atom_id res chain seq x y z
N MET A 1 58.56 -42.45 35.54
CA MET A 1 57.25 -41.83 35.63
C MET A 1 56.50 -42.16 34.32
N SER A 2 55.41 -42.79 34.42
CA SER A 2 54.48 -43.00 33.31
C SER A 2 53.49 -41.85 33.21
N ASN A 3 53.01 -41.56 32.02
CA ASN A 3 51.90 -40.61 31.77
C ASN A 3 50.91 -41.23 30.76
N PRO A 4 49.74 -40.67 30.54
CA PRO A 4 48.70 -41.25 29.62
C PRO A 4 49.20 -41.49 28.20
N PHE A 5 50.28 -40.87 27.77
CA PHE A 5 50.79 -40.94 26.41
C PHE A 5 52.03 -41.83 26.30
N TYR A 6 52.71 -42.13 27.42
CA TYR A 6 53.96 -42.93 27.45
C TYR A 6 54.20 -43.62 28.76
N THR A 7 54.35 -44.92 28.76
CA THR A 7 54.77 -45.73 29.89
C THR A 7 56.12 -46.33 29.56
N PRO A 8 57.20 -45.87 30.26
CA PRO A 8 58.54 -46.44 30.04
C PRO A 8 58.57 -47.93 30.41
N THR A 9 59.24 -48.72 29.61
CA THR A 9 59.44 -50.15 29.91
C THR A 9 60.50 -50.36 30.99
N GLY A 10 61.21 -49.33 31.36
CA GLY A 10 62.35 -49.43 32.27
C GLY A 10 63.64 -49.93 31.62
N ASN A 11 63.69 -50.05 30.31
CA ASN A 11 64.83 -50.48 29.56
C ASN A 11 65.54 -49.32 28.81
N PRO A 12 66.85 -49.13 28.87
CA PRO A 12 67.71 -49.92 29.74
C PRO A 12 67.57 -49.50 31.20
N GLY A 13 67.70 -50.43 32.12
CA GLY A 13 67.75 -50.17 33.56
C GLY A 13 68.91 -49.24 33.93
N THR A 14 68.86 -48.63 35.14
CA THR A 14 69.95 -47.77 35.69
C THR A 14 71.25 -48.55 35.74
N GLN A 15 72.30 -47.92 35.16
CA GLN A 15 73.66 -48.50 35.13
C GLN A 15 73.86 -49.78 34.30
N VAL A 16 72.93 -50.18 33.43
CA VAL A 16 73.09 -51.30 32.53
C VAL A 16 73.33 -50.80 31.11
N ARG A 17 74.25 -51.41 30.37
CA ARG A 17 74.44 -51.15 28.94
C ARG A 17 73.16 -51.55 28.20
N GLY A 18 72.49 -50.60 27.69
CA GLY A 18 71.33 -50.88 26.85
C GLY A 18 71.68 -51.60 25.53
N THR A 19 70.92 -52.61 25.13
CA THR A 19 71.08 -53.20 23.80
C THR A 19 70.39 -52.28 22.76
N SER A 20 70.89 -52.27 21.53
CA SER A 20 70.33 -51.43 20.50
C SER A 20 68.84 -51.81 20.16
N ALA A 21 68.44 -53.03 20.49
CA ALA A 21 67.10 -53.52 20.35
C ALA A 21 66.17 -52.88 21.43
N ALA A 22 66.63 -52.94 22.73
CA ALA A 22 65.85 -52.36 23.82
C ALA A 22 65.67 -50.81 23.66
N MET A 23 66.75 -50.16 23.25
CA MET A 23 66.69 -48.71 23.00
C MET A 23 65.75 -48.36 21.82
N ARG A 24 65.74 -49.16 20.72
CA ARG A 24 64.80 -48.98 19.59
C ARG A 24 63.40 -49.23 20.05
N ALA A 25 63.11 -50.21 20.86
CA ALA A 25 61.81 -50.47 21.42
C ALA A 25 61.27 -49.29 22.23
N GLU A 26 62.12 -48.68 23.08
CA GLU A 26 61.76 -47.48 23.87
C GLU A 26 61.48 -46.25 22.95
N PHE A 27 62.31 -46.04 21.93
CA PHE A 27 62.10 -44.98 20.95
C PHE A 27 60.78 -45.16 20.15
N VAL A 28 60.43 -46.43 19.86
CA VAL A 28 59.12 -46.70 19.23
C VAL A 28 57.98 -46.33 20.16
N LEU A 29 58.05 -46.64 21.43
CA LEU A 29 57.03 -46.26 22.42
C LEU A 29 56.98 -44.74 22.63
N ILE A 30 58.10 -44.05 22.61
CA ILE A 30 58.22 -42.58 22.67
C ILE A 30 57.57 -42.01 21.41
N GLN A 31 57.87 -42.54 20.24
CA GLN A 31 57.28 -42.13 18.95
C GLN A 31 55.76 -42.35 18.93
N GLN A 32 55.26 -43.48 19.44
CA GLN A 32 53.83 -43.73 19.61
C GLN A 32 53.20 -42.74 20.58
N GLY A 33 53.87 -42.39 21.67
CA GLY A 33 53.44 -41.34 22.60
C GLY A 33 53.27 -39.98 21.90
N PHE A 34 54.28 -39.59 21.11
CA PHE A 34 54.20 -38.36 20.30
C PHE A 34 53.13 -38.42 19.22
N ALA A 35 52.91 -39.58 18.58
CA ALA A 35 51.83 -39.75 17.61
C ALA A 35 50.44 -39.62 18.28
N ALA A 36 50.30 -40.12 19.50
CA ALA A 36 49.09 -39.93 20.29
C ALA A 36 48.88 -38.45 20.68
N VAL A 37 49.95 -37.71 20.96
CA VAL A 37 49.91 -36.26 21.23
C VAL A 37 49.64 -35.46 19.95
N ALA A 38 50.16 -35.91 18.79
CA ALA A 38 49.88 -35.24 17.50
C ALA A 38 48.41 -35.35 17.06
N SER A 39 47.67 -36.30 17.63
CA SER A 39 46.20 -36.35 17.46
C SER A 39 45.43 -35.48 18.45
N ILE A 40 46.06 -34.41 18.99
CA ILE A 40 45.51 -33.51 20.01
C ILE A 40 44.15 -32.89 19.61
N GLY A 41 43.82 -32.79 18.33
CA GLY A 41 42.50 -32.43 17.89
C GLY A 41 41.39 -33.39 18.34
N GLY A 42 41.75 -34.61 18.74
CA GLY A 42 40.80 -35.64 19.23
C GLY A 42 40.91 -35.95 20.73
N LEU A 43 41.85 -35.33 21.47
CA LEU A 43 41.96 -35.55 22.90
C LEU A 43 40.68 -35.08 23.62
N ASN A 44 40.18 -35.92 24.51
CA ASN A 44 38.96 -35.73 25.26
C ASN A 44 37.72 -35.56 24.35
N SER A 45 37.72 -36.24 23.19
CA SER A 45 36.58 -36.21 22.29
C SER A 45 36.03 -37.62 22.03
N GLY A 46 34.77 -37.70 21.65
CA GLY A 46 34.10 -38.94 21.28
C GLY A 46 32.61 -38.77 20.92
N LEU A 47 32.02 -39.88 20.53
CA LEU A 47 30.56 -39.92 20.36
C LEU A 47 29.90 -40.03 21.73
N ASP A 48 28.83 -39.29 21.93
CA ASP A 48 27.95 -39.50 23.07
C ASP A 48 27.16 -40.79 22.90
N THR A 49 27.21 -41.66 23.91
CA THR A 49 26.49 -42.95 23.98
C THR A 49 25.47 -42.95 25.12
N GLY A 50 25.26 -41.81 25.75
CA GLY A 50 24.34 -41.68 26.89
C GLY A 50 22.86 -41.52 26.50
N PRO A 51 21.99 -41.71 27.48
CA PRO A 51 20.56 -41.43 27.30
C PRO A 51 20.26 -39.91 27.28
N VAL A 52 19.01 -39.55 27.01
CA VAL A 52 18.54 -38.14 27.06
C VAL A 52 18.95 -37.47 28.38
N ASN A 53 19.52 -36.29 28.35
CA ASN A 53 19.99 -35.49 29.47
C ASN A 53 21.24 -36.04 30.20
N ALA A 54 21.88 -37.10 29.70
CA ALA A 54 23.10 -37.67 30.30
C ALA A 54 24.12 -38.01 29.21
N VAL A 55 25.01 -37.11 28.91
CA VAL A 55 26.08 -37.31 27.92
C VAL A 55 27.15 -38.28 28.50
N VAL A 56 27.47 -39.35 27.77
CA VAL A 56 28.51 -40.32 28.11
C VAL A 56 29.53 -40.38 26.99
N VAL A 57 30.77 -40.01 27.27
CA VAL A 57 31.87 -39.97 26.30
C VAL A 57 33.01 -40.82 26.76
N THR A 58 33.56 -41.61 25.86
CA THR A 58 34.78 -42.42 26.14
C THR A 58 35.92 -41.93 25.25
N PRO A 59 36.66 -40.91 25.68
CA PRO A 59 37.82 -40.41 24.95
C PRO A 59 38.94 -41.46 24.88
N ASN A 60 39.78 -41.33 23.87
CA ASN A 60 41.00 -42.16 23.75
C ASN A 60 42.22 -41.22 23.56
N PRO A 61 43.17 -41.18 24.52
CA PRO A 61 43.25 -41.97 25.74
C PRO A 61 42.16 -41.61 26.76
N ALA A 62 41.79 -42.58 27.59
CA ALA A 62 40.78 -42.37 28.64
C ALA A 62 41.21 -41.29 29.63
N MET A 63 40.29 -40.47 30.03
CA MET A 63 40.53 -39.47 31.12
C MET A 63 40.63 -40.19 32.46
N THR A 64 41.55 -39.73 33.32
CA THR A 64 41.74 -40.26 34.66
C THR A 64 41.22 -39.34 35.76
N SER A 65 40.83 -38.13 35.41
CA SER A 65 40.21 -37.10 36.26
C SER A 65 39.55 -36.06 35.39
N TYR A 66 38.84 -35.10 36.00
CA TYR A 66 38.38 -33.90 35.37
C TYR A 66 39.34 -32.72 35.61
N PRO A 67 40.39 -32.54 34.78
CA PRO A 67 41.35 -31.47 35.00
C PRO A 67 40.63 -30.10 34.78
N GLN A 68 41.00 -29.14 35.63
CA GLN A 68 40.51 -27.76 35.49
C GLN A 68 40.78 -27.22 34.05
N PHE A 69 39.82 -26.52 33.51
CA PHE A 69 39.89 -25.90 32.17
C PHE A 69 40.13 -26.84 30.99
N SER A 70 40.10 -28.18 31.21
CA SER A 70 40.13 -29.12 30.10
C SER A 70 38.78 -29.13 29.36
N ASN A 71 38.84 -29.38 28.05
CA ASN A 71 37.67 -29.46 27.20
C ASN A 71 37.28 -30.93 26.97
N ILE A 72 35.97 -31.19 26.88
CA ILE A 72 35.38 -32.43 26.36
C ILE A 72 34.56 -32.09 25.15
N THR A 73 34.88 -32.67 24.01
CA THR A 73 34.14 -32.44 22.75
C THR A 73 33.40 -33.71 22.36
N PHE A 74 32.13 -33.58 22.01
CA PHE A 74 31.29 -34.73 21.67
C PHE A 74 30.25 -34.39 20.60
N ILE A 75 29.84 -35.40 19.85
CA ILE A 75 28.63 -35.34 19.01
C ILE A 75 27.49 -35.91 19.85
N ALA A 76 26.48 -35.09 20.12
CA ALA A 76 25.35 -35.48 20.97
C ALA A 76 24.50 -36.57 20.33
N ALA A 77 24.20 -37.63 21.08
CA ALA A 77 23.29 -38.67 20.65
C ALA A 77 21.82 -38.25 20.70
N ASN A 78 21.44 -37.38 21.63
CA ASN A 78 20.08 -36.98 21.90
C ASN A 78 19.94 -35.46 22.05
N THR A 79 18.77 -34.95 21.70
CA THR A 79 18.36 -33.60 22.08
C THR A 79 17.99 -33.58 23.55
N ASN A 80 18.50 -32.64 24.30
CA ASN A 80 18.19 -32.54 25.73
C ASN A 80 16.78 -31.92 25.94
N THR A 81 16.12 -32.39 27.01
CA THR A 81 14.79 -31.92 27.42
C THR A 81 14.83 -31.08 28.71
N GLY A 82 16.02 -30.91 29.29
CA GLY A 82 16.23 -30.17 30.53
C GLY A 82 17.71 -30.17 30.92
N ALA A 83 18.01 -30.09 32.23
CA ALA A 83 19.36 -30.11 32.73
C ALA A 83 20.14 -31.38 32.27
N VAL A 84 21.43 -31.20 31.97
CA VAL A 84 22.29 -32.24 31.39
C VAL A 84 23.48 -32.51 32.31
N THR A 85 23.94 -33.77 32.35
CA THR A 85 25.20 -34.16 32.92
C THR A 85 26.14 -34.70 31.85
N VAL A 86 27.45 -34.61 32.07
CA VAL A 86 28.49 -35.29 31.26
C VAL A 86 29.30 -36.23 32.13
N ASN A 87 29.48 -37.45 31.62
CA ASN A 87 30.31 -38.48 32.22
C ASN A 87 31.37 -38.91 31.21
N ALA A 88 32.64 -38.55 31.45
CA ALA A 88 33.72 -38.93 30.58
C ALA A 88 34.53 -40.08 31.22
N SER A 89 34.80 -41.14 30.45
CA SER A 89 35.62 -42.30 30.88
C SER A 89 35.13 -43.00 32.16
N GLY A 90 33.85 -42.85 32.52
CA GLY A 90 33.33 -43.47 33.75
C GLY A 90 33.74 -42.76 35.05
N LEU A 91 34.22 -41.53 35.00
CA LEU A 91 34.67 -40.77 36.17
C LEU A 91 33.53 -40.27 37.06
N GLY A 92 32.31 -40.50 36.66
CA GLY A 92 31.06 -40.00 37.29
C GLY A 92 30.49 -38.76 36.60
N PRO A 93 29.17 -38.58 36.66
CA PRO A 93 28.51 -37.45 35.99
C PRO A 93 28.75 -36.13 36.73
N ILE A 94 29.10 -35.08 35.99
CA ILE A 94 29.14 -33.71 36.48
C ILE A 94 28.10 -32.87 35.70
N ALA A 95 27.53 -31.86 36.37
CA ALA A 95 26.50 -31.02 35.74
C ALA A 95 27.07 -30.17 34.59
N VAL A 96 26.35 -30.17 33.44
CA VAL A 96 26.66 -29.24 32.37
C VAL A 96 25.84 -27.98 32.62
N VAL A 97 26.53 -26.84 32.62
CA VAL A 97 25.93 -25.52 32.87
C VAL A 97 26.11 -24.60 31.69
N ARG A 98 25.22 -23.65 31.57
CA ARG A 98 25.32 -22.54 30.62
C ARG A 98 26.45 -21.60 31.02
N ARG A 99 26.80 -20.65 30.19
CA ARG A 99 27.85 -19.67 30.38
C ARG A 99 27.64 -18.78 31.61
N ASP A 100 26.37 -18.56 31.98
CA ASP A 100 25.97 -17.81 33.18
C ASP A 100 25.94 -18.68 34.47
N GLY A 101 26.30 -19.95 34.39
CA GLY A 101 26.26 -20.91 35.47
C GLY A 101 24.90 -21.57 35.71
N SER A 102 23.87 -21.21 34.98
CA SER A 102 22.54 -21.86 35.07
C SER A 102 22.53 -23.24 34.42
N ALA A 103 21.57 -24.10 34.81
CA ALA A 103 21.34 -25.38 34.16
C ALA A 103 20.92 -25.20 32.70
N LEU A 104 21.23 -26.18 31.86
CA LEU A 104 20.76 -26.20 30.47
C LEU A 104 19.25 -26.28 30.40
N LEU A 105 18.68 -25.59 29.42
CA LEU A 105 17.27 -25.71 29.04
C LEU A 105 17.08 -26.74 27.92
N ALA A 106 15.84 -27.16 27.73
CA ALA A 106 15.47 -28.05 26.60
C ALA A 106 15.93 -27.47 25.25
N GLY A 107 16.63 -28.30 24.44
CA GLY A 107 17.12 -27.94 23.15
C GLY A 107 18.48 -27.20 23.11
N ASP A 108 19.13 -26.94 24.23
CA ASP A 108 20.49 -26.35 24.24
C ASP A 108 21.51 -27.30 23.60
N ILE A 109 21.29 -28.61 23.70
CA ILE A 109 22.01 -29.63 22.97
C ILE A 109 21.05 -30.36 22.06
N GLN A 110 21.39 -30.45 20.76
CA GLN A 110 20.59 -31.12 19.75
C GLN A 110 21.31 -32.37 19.25
N ALA A 111 20.55 -33.43 19.00
CA ALA A 111 21.07 -34.69 18.45
C ALA A 111 21.85 -34.44 17.15
N GLY A 112 23.03 -35.06 17.02
CA GLY A 112 23.93 -34.91 15.88
C GLY A 112 24.77 -33.62 15.91
N GLY A 113 24.54 -32.70 16.85
CA GLY A 113 25.35 -31.49 17.01
C GLY A 113 26.70 -31.76 17.67
N LEU A 114 27.74 -31.03 17.24
CA LEU A 114 29.09 -31.05 17.86
C LEU A 114 29.15 -30.02 18.98
N TYR A 115 29.44 -30.46 20.18
CA TYR A 115 29.50 -29.64 21.39
C TYR A 115 30.80 -29.79 22.10
N THR A 116 31.25 -28.71 22.73
CA THR A 116 32.41 -28.69 23.63
C THR A 116 31.97 -28.15 24.98
N VAL A 117 32.37 -28.84 26.05
CA VAL A 117 32.22 -28.37 27.42
C VAL A 117 33.58 -28.18 28.05
N THR A 118 33.78 -27.13 28.85
CA THR A 118 34.98 -26.85 29.57
C THR A 118 34.79 -27.12 31.06
N ILE A 119 35.66 -27.92 31.65
CA ILE A 119 35.60 -28.25 33.09
C ILE A 119 35.85 -26.99 33.91
N SER A 120 35.02 -26.74 34.91
CA SER A 120 35.16 -25.60 35.82
C SER A 120 36.43 -25.69 36.68
N ALA A 121 36.81 -24.57 37.30
CA ALA A 121 37.97 -24.51 38.21
C ALA A 121 37.85 -25.47 39.40
N ALA A 122 36.65 -25.79 39.84
CA ALA A 122 36.38 -26.74 40.90
C ALA A 122 36.37 -28.21 40.45
N GLY A 123 36.33 -28.49 39.14
CA GLY A 123 36.21 -29.85 38.60
C GLY A 123 34.83 -30.50 38.79
N THR A 124 33.86 -29.77 39.29
CA THR A 124 32.52 -30.29 39.66
C THR A 124 31.40 -29.98 38.65
N THR A 125 31.66 -29.09 37.73
CA THR A 125 30.75 -28.73 36.67
C THR A 125 31.47 -28.59 35.33
N ALA A 126 30.77 -28.68 34.23
CA ALA A 126 31.26 -28.46 32.88
C ALA A 126 30.45 -27.36 32.21
N GLN A 127 31.09 -26.29 31.78
CA GLN A 127 30.44 -25.18 31.10
C GLN A 127 30.33 -25.46 29.60
N LEU A 128 29.15 -25.38 29.06
CA LEU A 128 28.90 -25.49 27.62
C LEU A 128 29.55 -24.33 26.87
N GLN A 129 30.54 -24.64 26.02
CA GLN A 129 31.24 -23.66 25.18
C GLN A 129 30.55 -23.46 23.81
N ALA A 130 29.78 -24.42 23.35
CA ALA A 130 28.98 -24.25 22.16
C ALA A 130 28.03 -23.09 22.39
N ASN A 131 28.16 -22.16 21.53
CA ASN A 131 27.34 -20.99 21.54
C ASN A 131 25.90 -21.40 21.29
N PRO A 132 24.95 -21.15 22.18
CA PRO A 132 23.55 -21.18 21.83
C PRO A 132 23.17 -19.94 20.98
N LEU A 133 23.99 -19.59 20.00
CA LEU A 133 23.67 -18.57 18.99
C LEU A 133 22.48 -19.00 18.11
N SER A 134 22.13 -20.30 18.13
CA SER A 134 21.02 -20.81 17.33
C SER A 134 19.66 -20.29 17.75
N GLY A 135 19.44 -19.93 19.01
CA GLY A 135 18.14 -19.45 19.47
C GLY A 135 18.00 -17.92 19.56
N GLN A 136 19.06 -17.21 19.94
CA GLN A 136 18.96 -15.77 20.19
C GLN A 136 19.34 -14.89 19.00
N LEU A 137 20.34 -15.27 18.19
CA LEU A 137 20.72 -14.47 17.03
C LEU A 137 19.88 -14.78 15.79
N THR A 138 19.48 -16.02 15.59
CA THR A 138 18.55 -16.35 14.50
C THR A 138 17.15 -15.78 14.73
N GLY A 139 16.64 -15.82 15.96
CA GLY A 139 15.37 -15.21 16.32
C GLY A 139 15.36 -13.68 16.22
N ALA A 140 16.48 -13.02 16.56
CA ALA A 140 16.58 -11.57 16.50
C ALA A 140 16.89 -11.03 15.09
N LEU A 141 17.54 -11.83 14.24
CA LEU A 141 17.98 -11.42 12.90
C LEU A 141 17.05 -11.89 11.77
N ASN A 142 16.36 -13.01 11.94
CA ASN A 142 15.60 -13.65 10.86
C ASN A 142 14.09 -13.64 11.03
N GLY A 143 13.54 -12.93 12.01
CA GLY A 143 12.09 -12.85 12.19
C GLY A 143 11.41 -14.23 12.27
N THR A 144 11.73 -15.01 13.30
CA THR A 144 11.12 -16.34 13.48
C THR A 144 9.61 -16.21 13.65
N LEU A 145 8.85 -16.86 12.76
CA LEU A 145 7.39 -16.93 12.85
C LEU A 145 6.98 -17.70 14.11
N GLY A 146 6.24 -17.04 14.98
CA GLY A 146 5.63 -17.65 16.15
C GLY A 146 4.23 -18.18 15.86
N ALA A 147 3.68 -18.95 16.78
CA ALA A 147 2.28 -19.37 16.72
C ALA A 147 1.37 -18.14 16.81
N SER A 148 0.22 -18.18 16.12
CA SER A 148 -0.81 -17.16 16.21
C SER A 148 -1.37 -17.07 17.61
N VAL A 149 -1.65 -15.85 18.09
CA VAL A 149 -2.21 -15.58 19.42
C VAL A 149 -3.59 -14.95 19.27
N GLY A 150 -4.58 -15.47 20.01
CA GLY A 150 -5.92 -14.87 20.04
C GLY A 150 -5.91 -13.52 20.77
N ALA A 151 -6.59 -12.52 20.22
CA ALA A 151 -6.82 -11.26 20.93
C ALA A 151 -7.62 -11.50 22.20
N ALA A 152 -7.19 -10.91 23.30
CA ALA A 152 -7.81 -11.02 24.61
C ALA A 152 -7.58 -9.72 25.40
N ALA A 153 -8.33 -9.52 26.50
CA ALA A 153 -8.15 -8.33 27.34
C ALA A 153 -6.70 -8.14 27.81
N THR A 154 -5.96 -9.23 28.01
CA THR A 154 -4.50 -9.25 28.16
C THR A 154 -3.93 -10.15 27.09
N LEU A 155 -3.23 -9.55 26.10
CA LEU A 155 -2.57 -10.27 25.03
C LEU A 155 -1.21 -10.77 25.51
N VAL A 156 -0.98 -12.09 25.49
CA VAL A 156 0.24 -12.71 25.98
C VAL A 156 1.22 -12.89 24.83
N LEU A 157 2.31 -12.13 24.82
CA LEU A 157 3.37 -12.17 23.81
C LEU A 157 4.71 -12.71 24.36
N ASN A 158 4.79 -13.07 25.63
CA ASN A 158 5.96 -13.72 26.20
C ASN A 158 5.84 -15.26 26.07
N GLY A 159 6.87 -15.89 25.61
CA GLY A 159 7.01 -17.26 25.10
C GLY A 159 6.36 -18.47 25.75
N THR A 160 5.55 -18.35 26.80
CA THR A 160 4.94 -19.51 27.51
C THR A 160 3.55 -19.91 27.00
N ALA A 161 2.87 -19.09 26.23
CA ALA A 161 1.50 -19.35 25.76
C ALA A 161 1.37 -19.39 24.23
N GLY A 162 2.44 -19.74 23.52
CA GLY A 162 2.40 -19.90 22.06
C GLY A 162 3.22 -18.88 21.26
N ALA A 163 3.55 -17.74 21.84
CA ALA A 163 4.35 -16.71 21.13
C ALA A 163 5.86 -16.98 21.24
N THR A 164 6.34 -18.02 20.59
CA THR A 164 7.77 -18.40 20.60
C THR A 164 8.62 -17.63 19.59
N GLY A 165 8.00 -17.00 18.58
CA GLY A 165 8.69 -16.19 17.57
C GLY A 165 8.68 -14.70 17.90
N ASN A 166 9.55 -13.94 17.26
CA ASN A 166 9.55 -12.48 17.36
C ASN A 166 8.60 -11.80 16.35
N TYR A 167 8.03 -12.56 15.41
CA TYR A 167 6.99 -12.18 14.46
C TYR A 167 5.82 -13.15 14.59
N LEU A 168 4.62 -12.64 14.79
CA LEU A 168 3.45 -13.48 15.01
C LEU A 168 2.14 -12.80 14.57
N HIS A 169 1.10 -13.59 14.40
CA HIS A 169 -0.24 -13.13 14.04
C HIS A 169 -1.14 -13.03 15.27
N VAL A 170 -1.90 -11.94 15.34
CA VAL A 170 -2.96 -11.74 16.34
C VAL A 170 -4.30 -11.94 15.67
N THR A 171 -5.02 -12.99 16.11
CA THR A 171 -6.33 -13.36 15.57
C THR A 171 -7.46 -12.90 16.50
N GLY A 172 -8.69 -12.74 15.96
CA GLY A 172 -9.86 -12.32 16.72
C GLY A 172 -9.94 -10.81 16.96
N ALA A 173 -11.11 -10.34 17.39
CA ALA A 173 -11.48 -8.93 17.49
C ALA A 173 -11.69 -8.45 18.93
N ALA A 174 -11.23 -9.20 19.94
CA ALA A 174 -11.39 -8.81 21.34
C ALA A 174 -10.59 -7.53 21.66
N THR A 175 -11.10 -6.73 22.58
CA THR A 175 -10.40 -5.55 23.09
C THR A 175 -9.15 -5.96 23.89
N ILE A 176 -8.01 -5.31 23.60
CA ILE A 176 -6.72 -5.53 24.23
C ILE A 176 -6.42 -4.34 25.14
N ASN A 177 -6.49 -4.55 26.46
CA ASN A 177 -6.22 -3.52 27.47
C ASN A 177 -4.77 -3.55 27.97
N ALA A 178 -4.10 -4.69 27.84
CA ALA A 178 -2.72 -4.89 28.27
C ALA A 178 -2.04 -5.94 27.38
N ILE A 179 -0.71 -5.88 27.33
CA ILE A 179 0.13 -6.87 26.65
C ILE A 179 1.14 -7.38 27.69
N THR A 180 1.35 -8.70 27.74
CA THR A 180 2.40 -9.30 28.56
C THR A 180 3.64 -9.51 27.70
N LEU A 181 4.70 -8.77 28.00
CA LEU A 181 5.99 -8.85 27.34
C LEU A 181 7.08 -8.57 28.39
N ALA A 182 8.12 -9.41 28.44
CA ALA A 182 9.18 -9.21 29.43
C ALA A 182 10.01 -7.95 29.12
N PRO A 183 10.59 -7.28 30.13
CA PRO A 183 11.45 -6.13 29.91
C PRO A 183 12.58 -6.43 28.93
N GLY A 184 12.79 -5.53 27.98
CA GLY A 184 13.80 -5.66 26.92
C GLY A 184 13.39 -6.56 25.74
N GLN A 185 12.28 -7.27 25.82
CA GLN A 185 11.78 -8.04 24.69
C GLN A 185 11.04 -7.16 23.68
N MET A 186 11.18 -7.56 22.41
CA MET A 186 10.47 -6.93 21.29
C MET A 186 9.70 -7.99 20.51
N ARG A 187 8.48 -7.65 20.07
CA ARG A 187 7.66 -8.50 19.21
C ARG A 187 7.03 -7.67 18.11
N GLN A 188 7.07 -8.18 16.89
CA GLN A 188 6.32 -7.67 15.77
C GLN A 188 5.08 -8.52 15.56
N VAL A 189 3.94 -7.87 15.43
CA VAL A 189 2.64 -8.57 15.23
C VAL A 189 1.98 -8.10 13.94
N VAL A 190 1.23 -9.00 13.33
CA VAL A 190 0.26 -8.72 12.26
C VAL A 190 -1.12 -8.97 12.82
N PHE A 191 -2.04 -8.07 12.62
CA PHE A 191 -3.43 -8.25 13.02
C PHE A 191 -4.23 -8.90 11.88
N ASP A 192 -4.81 -10.07 12.12
CA ASP A 192 -5.66 -10.78 11.14
C ASP A 192 -7.14 -10.38 11.25
N SER A 193 -7.47 -9.56 12.23
CA SER A 193 -8.84 -9.12 12.56
C SER A 193 -8.80 -7.67 13.06
N ASN A 194 -9.92 -7.20 13.63
CA ASN A 194 -10.11 -5.82 14.09
C ASN A 194 -10.12 -5.69 15.64
N PRO A 195 -9.09 -6.12 16.39
CA PRO A 195 -9.05 -5.85 17.82
C PRO A 195 -8.87 -4.34 18.07
N THR A 196 -9.38 -3.88 19.21
CA THR A 196 -9.14 -2.51 19.69
C THR A 196 -8.07 -2.55 20.77
N LEU A 197 -6.93 -1.90 20.53
CA LEU A 197 -5.91 -1.66 21.55
C LEU A 197 -6.31 -0.42 22.35
N VAL A 198 -6.36 -0.55 23.66
CA VAL A 198 -6.77 0.53 24.57
C VAL A 198 -5.53 1.19 25.16
N TYR A 199 -5.35 2.48 24.85
CA TYR A 199 -4.29 3.28 25.45
C TYR A 199 -4.49 3.39 26.96
N GLY A 200 -3.41 3.21 27.73
CA GLY A 200 -3.45 3.29 29.18
C GLY A 200 -2.07 3.24 29.82
N THR A 201 -2.03 3.14 31.15
CA THR A 201 -0.76 3.14 31.90
C THR A 201 0.14 1.94 31.60
N ASN A 202 -0.44 0.79 31.24
CA ASN A 202 0.29 -0.44 30.97
C ASN A 202 0.50 -0.73 29.47
N LEU A 203 -0.25 -0.04 28.60
CA LEU A 203 -0.13 -0.14 27.15
C LEU A 203 -0.05 1.25 26.55
N ILE A 204 1.15 1.66 26.18
CA ILE A 204 1.42 2.96 25.59
C ILE A 204 1.35 2.86 24.07
N LEU A 205 0.42 3.58 23.48
CA LEU A 205 0.20 3.60 22.03
C LEU A 205 0.63 4.93 21.40
N PRO A 206 1.03 4.94 20.13
CA PRO A 206 1.29 6.16 19.38
C PRO A 206 0.09 7.12 19.42
N GLY A 207 0.35 8.40 19.55
CA GLY A 207 -0.70 9.43 19.61
C GLY A 207 -1.50 9.50 20.92
N GLY A 208 -1.25 8.62 21.90
CA GLY A 208 -1.94 8.65 23.20
C GLY A 208 -3.43 8.34 23.11
N ALA A 209 -3.88 7.57 22.14
CA ALA A 209 -5.28 7.22 21.89
C ALA A 209 -5.44 5.73 21.56
N ASN A 210 -6.67 5.23 21.68
CA ASN A 210 -7.00 3.86 21.29
C ASN A 210 -6.79 3.66 19.78
N ILE A 211 -6.35 2.45 19.41
CA ILE A 211 -6.17 2.05 18.00
C ILE A 211 -7.06 0.83 17.75
N THR A 212 -7.98 0.93 16.79
CA THR A 212 -8.68 -0.22 16.24
C THR A 212 -7.90 -0.72 15.04
N ALA A 213 -7.37 -1.92 15.15
CA ALA A 213 -6.59 -2.53 14.08
C ALA A 213 -7.47 -2.96 12.91
N THR A 214 -6.90 -2.95 11.72
CA THR A 214 -7.49 -3.50 10.50
C THR A 214 -6.69 -4.74 10.09
N PRO A 215 -7.32 -5.78 9.50
CA PRO A 215 -6.60 -6.96 9.01
C PRO A 215 -5.42 -6.57 8.13
N GLY A 216 -4.23 -7.05 8.50
CA GLY A 216 -2.96 -6.76 7.87
C GLY A 216 -2.17 -5.59 8.47
N ASP A 217 -2.75 -4.78 9.36
CA ASP A 217 -1.97 -3.81 10.14
C ASP A 217 -0.84 -4.52 10.89
N THR A 218 0.29 -3.84 11.05
CA THR A 218 1.43 -4.36 11.80
C THR A 218 1.81 -3.44 12.93
N ALA A 219 2.25 -4.03 14.06
CA ALA A 219 2.75 -3.26 15.20
C ALA A 219 4.01 -3.90 15.77
N THR A 220 4.91 -3.07 16.30
CA THR A 220 6.05 -3.53 17.07
C THR A 220 5.89 -3.09 18.51
N PHE A 221 5.91 -4.06 19.42
CA PHE A 221 5.80 -3.85 20.85
C PHE A 221 7.13 -4.09 21.56
N TYR A 222 7.43 -3.25 22.52
CA TYR A 222 8.61 -3.34 23.38
C TYR A 222 8.17 -3.38 24.84
N GLY A 223 8.73 -4.34 25.60
CA GLY A 223 8.51 -4.44 27.04
C GLY A 223 9.42 -3.48 27.80
N ASP A 224 8.83 -2.48 28.46
CA ASP A 224 9.50 -1.60 29.41
C ASP A 224 9.59 -2.25 30.80
N ALA A 225 10.33 -1.63 31.70
CA ALA A 225 10.35 -2.04 33.12
C ALA A 225 8.96 -1.85 33.77
N GLY A 226 8.67 -2.62 34.82
CA GLY A 226 7.43 -2.49 35.58
C GLY A 226 6.18 -3.03 34.90
N GLY A 227 6.29 -3.85 33.87
CA GLY A 227 5.16 -4.46 33.17
C GLY A 227 4.46 -3.54 32.18
N VAL A 228 5.04 -2.41 31.86
CA VAL A 228 4.59 -1.49 30.81
C VAL A 228 5.01 -2.02 29.45
N VAL A 229 4.13 -2.00 28.48
CA VAL A 229 4.45 -2.31 27.08
C VAL A 229 4.18 -1.10 26.20
N ARG A 230 5.15 -0.80 25.36
CA ARG A 230 5.08 0.32 24.43
C ARG A 230 4.96 -0.17 22.99
N CYS A 231 3.99 0.33 22.26
CA CYS A 231 3.98 0.23 20.80
C CYS A 231 4.97 1.25 20.22
N VAL A 232 6.12 0.75 19.78
CA VAL A 232 7.21 1.60 19.23
C VAL A 232 7.02 1.93 17.75
N SER A 233 6.20 1.11 17.07
CA SER A 233 5.80 1.36 15.68
C SER A 233 4.43 0.75 15.44
N TYR A 234 3.56 1.48 14.75
CA TYR A 234 2.29 0.98 14.23
C TYR A 234 2.22 1.37 12.76
N VAL A 235 2.05 0.37 11.90
CA VAL A 235 1.91 0.57 10.45
C VAL A 235 0.52 0.13 10.07
N TYR A 236 -0.29 1.09 9.69
CA TYR A 236 -1.57 0.81 9.09
C TYR A 236 -1.35 0.20 7.71
N ILE A 237 -1.99 -0.94 7.41
CA ILE A 237 -2.28 -1.23 6.00
C ILE A 237 -3.25 -0.13 5.60
N ALA A 238 -2.70 0.87 4.95
CA ALA A 238 -3.51 1.93 4.44
C ALA A 238 -4.67 1.31 3.66
N PRO A 239 -5.95 1.56 4.03
CA PRO A 239 -6.97 1.56 3.00
C PRO A 239 -6.38 2.44 1.90
N ALA A 240 -6.36 1.92 0.66
CA ALA A 240 -5.70 2.57 -0.47
C ALA A 240 -5.74 4.08 -0.29
N SER A 241 -4.57 4.70 -0.18
CA SER A 241 -4.36 6.09 0.22
C SER A 241 -5.62 6.92 -0.04
N THR A 242 -6.31 7.36 0.98
CA THR A 242 -7.24 8.46 0.82
C THR A 242 -6.36 9.68 0.51
N VAL A 243 -5.92 9.77 -0.74
CA VAL A 243 -5.49 11.05 -1.28
C VAL A 243 -6.63 11.98 -0.90
N VAL A 244 -6.39 12.90 0.01
CA VAL A 244 -7.38 13.92 0.35
C VAL A 244 -7.55 14.74 -0.91
N VAL A 245 -8.55 14.34 -1.70
CA VAL A 245 -8.87 15.01 -2.94
C VAL A 245 -9.49 16.36 -2.54
N PRO A 246 -8.92 17.49 -2.96
CA PRO A 246 -9.44 18.81 -2.60
C PRO A 246 -10.92 18.94 -2.95
N ASN A 247 -11.64 19.81 -2.23
CA ASN A 247 -13.00 20.16 -2.56
C ASN A 247 -13.07 20.68 -4.00
N GLY A 248 -14.14 20.30 -4.72
CA GLY A 248 -14.32 20.70 -6.11
C GLY A 248 -13.41 19.99 -7.12
N TYR A 249 -12.48 19.13 -6.67
CA TYR A 249 -11.54 18.44 -7.56
C TYR A 249 -12.24 17.69 -8.69
N ILE A 250 -11.73 17.87 -9.90
CA ILE A 250 -12.09 17.08 -11.07
C ILE A 250 -10.89 16.93 -12.00
N ASN A 251 -10.61 15.72 -12.43
CA ASN A 251 -9.57 15.39 -13.40
C ASN A 251 -10.03 14.25 -14.30
N GLY A 252 -9.64 14.27 -15.57
CA GLY A 252 -10.13 13.34 -16.56
C GLY A 252 -11.56 13.69 -17.04
N PHE A 253 -12.41 12.70 -17.25
CA PHE A 253 -13.78 12.86 -17.76
C PHE A 253 -13.84 13.64 -19.07
N THR A 254 -12.97 13.32 -20.02
CA THR A 254 -13.05 13.88 -21.36
C THR A 254 -14.16 13.17 -22.11
N LEU A 255 -15.10 13.93 -22.62
CA LEU A 255 -16.20 13.42 -23.43
C LEU A 255 -15.77 13.34 -24.91
N SER A 256 -16.20 12.31 -25.60
CA SER A 256 -15.93 12.12 -27.03
C SER A 256 -17.17 11.62 -27.75
N TYR A 257 -17.45 12.21 -28.91
CA TYR A 257 -18.43 11.67 -29.81
C TYR A 257 -17.95 10.35 -30.40
N SER A 258 -18.66 9.25 -30.15
CA SER A 258 -18.35 7.93 -30.71
C SER A 258 -19.26 7.56 -31.88
N THR A 259 -20.56 7.68 -31.69
CA THR A 259 -21.57 7.47 -32.71
C THR A 259 -22.76 8.44 -32.47
N VAL A 260 -23.71 8.44 -33.36
CA VAL A 260 -24.94 9.26 -33.23
C VAL A 260 -25.71 9.05 -31.92
N ASN A 261 -25.55 7.90 -31.29
CA ASN A 261 -26.21 7.59 -30.01
C ASN A 261 -25.25 7.26 -28.90
N THR A 262 -23.91 7.26 -29.12
CA THR A 262 -22.95 6.82 -28.13
C THR A 262 -21.93 7.90 -27.82
N LEU A 263 -21.77 8.17 -26.52
CA LEU A 263 -20.77 9.06 -25.94
C LEU A 263 -19.66 8.25 -25.26
N GLY A 264 -18.43 8.50 -25.63
CA GLY A 264 -17.25 8.04 -24.90
C GLY A 264 -16.95 8.98 -23.74
N ILE A 265 -16.55 8.42 -22.60
CA ILE A 265 -16.13 9.14 -21.38
C ILE A 265 -14.82 8.52 -20.93
N THR A 266 -13.73 9.29 -20.88
CA THR A 266 -12.47 8.76 -20.35
C THR A 266 -12.57 8.51 -18.88
N ALA A 267 -11.69 7.62 -18.35
CA ALA A 267 -11.50 7.49 -16.92
C ALA A 267 -11.22 8.86 -16.27
N GLY A 268 -11.69 9.04 -15.06
CA GLY A 268 -11.51 10.29 -14.35
C GLY A 268 -11.74 10.13 -12.85
N GLN A 269 -11.45 11.20 -12.12
CA GLN A 269 -11.69 11.28 -10.68
C GLN A 269 -12.23 12.66 -10.32
N ALA A 270 -13.29 12.70 -9.51
CA ALA A 270 -13.86 13.95 -9.03
C ALA A 270 -14.41 13.81 -7.61
N ARG A 271 -14.47 14.94 -6.90
CA ARG A 271 -15.33 15.05 -5.70
C ARG A 271 -16.77 15.23 -6.18
N ASP A 272 -17.68 14.60 -5.48
CA ASP A 272 -19.11 14.78 -5.75
C ASP A 272 -19.58 16.22 -5.44
N SER A 273 -20.83 16.54 -5.74
CA SER A 273 -21.42 17.86 -5.52
C SER A 273 -21.46 18.30 -4.05
N THR A 274 -21.32 17.36 -3.11
CA THR A 274 -21.28 17.64 -1.65
C THR A 274 -19.88 17.61 -1.08
N ASN A 275 -18.87 17.28 -1.87
CA ASN A 275 -17.49 17.04 -1.46
C ASN A 275 -17.30 15.90 -0.42
N ASN A 276 -18.27 15.02 -0.26
CA ASN A 276 -18.22 13.90 0.69
C ASN A 276 -17.65 12.62 0.06
N TYR A 277 -17.87 12.42 -1.25
CA TYR A 277 -17.49 11.21 -1.96
C TYR A 277 -16.49 11.49 -3.08
N THR A 278 -15.65 10.51 -3.38
CA THR A 278 -14.78 10.52 -4.57
C THR A 278 -15.35 9.58 -5.62
N ILE A 279 -15.67 10.12 -6.79
CA ILE A 279 -16.23 9.39 -7.93
C ILE A 279 -15.09 9.13 -8.91
N ALA A 280 -14.82 7.86 -9.25
CA ALA A 280 -13.68 7.48 -10.09
C ALA A 280 -14.02 6.28 -11.01
N PRO A 281 -14.88 6.45 -12.01
CA PRO A 281 -15.16 5.39 -12.96
C PRO A 281 -13.95 5.12 -13.87
N ALA A 282 -13.84 3.89 -14.34
CA ALA A 282 -13.04 3.56 -15.53
C ALA A 282 -13.64 4.26 -16.77
N ALA A 283 -12.96 4.15 -17.92
CA ALA A 283 -13.51 4.65 -19.17
C ALA A 283 -14.83 3.96 -19.52
N LEU A 284 -15.81 4.74 -19.97
CA LEU A 284 -17.16 4.31 -20.25
C LEU A 284 -17.58 4.69 -21.67
N ALA A 285 -18.50 3.90 -22.24
CA ALA A 285 -19.28 4.23 -23.43
C ALA A 285 -20.77 4.16 -23.07
N LYS A 286 -21.46 5.30 -23.08
CA LYS A 286 -22.86 5.42 -22.70
C LYS A 286 -23.73 5.75 -23.93
N THR A 287 -24.86 5.06 -24.07
CA THR A 287 -25.79 5.36 -25.19
C THR A 287 -27.02 6.15 -24.76
N THR A 288 -27.45 7.08 -25.60
CA THR A 288 -28.71 7.81 -25.43
C THR A 288 -29.93 6.99 -25.88
N ALA A 289 -29.72 5.83 -26.52
CA ALA A 289 -30.81 4.99 -27.06
C ALA A 289 -31.48 4.12 -25.99
N ALA A 290 -31.00 4.09 -24.76
CA ALA A 290 -31.52 3.26 -23.67
C ALA A 290 -31.45 3.95 -22.33
N SER A 291 -32.37 3.59 -21.42
CA SER A 291 -32.34 3.96 -20.01
C SER A 291 -31.03 3.50 -19.36
N TRP A 292 -30.61 4.21 -18.33
CA TRP A 292 -29.36 3.92 -17.64
C TRP A 292 -29.30 2.47 -17.11
N PHE A 293 -28.17 1.85 -17.34
CA PHE A 293 -27.77 0.57 -16.78
C PHE A 293 -26.26 0.60 -16.52
N PRO A 294 -25.74 -0.08 -15.47
CA PRO A 294 -24.33 -0.03 -15.12
C PRO A 294 -23.37 -0.42 -16.26
N GLY A 295 -22.20 0.25 -16.30
CA GLY A 295 -21.13 -0.01 -17.26
C GLY A 295 -21.39 0.55 -18.65
N ASN A 296 -20.87 -0.09 -19.70
CA ASN A 296 -20.95 0.34 -21.10
C ASN A 296 -22.33 0.04 -21.72
N ASN A 297 -23.36 0.70 -21.25
CA ASN A 297 -24.76 0.44 -21.60
C ASN A 297 -25.56 1.75 -21.74
N GLY A 298 -26.86 1.66 -21.59
CA GLY A 298 -27.76 2.81 -21.61
C GLY A 298 -27.34 3.87 -20.58
N GLY A 299 -27.50 5.13 -20.94
CA GLY A 299 -27.11 6.28 -20.16
C GLY A 299 -28.23 7.22 -19.75
N MET A 300 -29.46 7.07 -20.28
CA MET A 300 -30.55 8.01 -20.03
C MET A 300 -31.09 7.90 -18.60
N GLY A 301 -31.23 9.02 -17.91
CA GLY A 301 -31.81 9.09 -16.58
C GLY A 301 -33.24 8.55 -16.51
N VAL A 302 -33.76 8.41 -15.29
CA VAL A 302 -35.09 7.82 -15.07
C VAL A 302 -36.17 8.62 -15.80
N GLY A 303 -36.98 7.94 -16.64
CA GLY A 303 -38.07 8.54 -17.39
C GLY A 303 -37.60 9.40 -18.57
N LEU A 304 -36.33 9.43 -18.90
CA LEU A 304 -35.80 10.18 -20.03
C LEU A 304 -35.56 9.28 -21.24
N SER A 305 -35.76 9.90 -22.43
CA SER A 305 -35.37 9.36 -23.72
C SER A 305 -34.72 10.45 -24.56
N ALA A 306 -33.92 10.07 -25.56
CA ALA A 306 -33.33 11.05 -26.46
C ALA A 306 -34.43 11.77 -27.26
N THR A 307 -34.46 13.10 -27.19
CA THR A 307 -35.41 13.98 -27.90
C THR A 307 -34.66 14.94 -28.81
N ALA A 308 -35.36 15.48 -29.80
CA ALA A 308 -34.78 16.40 -30.76
C ALA A 308 -34.30 17.71 -30.12
N SER A 309 -33.20 18.23 -30.61
CA SER A 309 -32.65 19.56 -30.28
C SER A 309 -32.49 19.83 -28.76
N THR A 310 -32.20 18.78 -27.97
CA THR A 310 -32.23 18.83 -26.52
C THR A 310 -30.80 18.74 -25.93
N TRP A 311 -30.54 19.49 -24.86
CA TRP A 311 -29.35 19.40 -24.07
C TRP A 311 -29.50 18.31 -23.01
N TYR A 312 -28.45 17.49 -22.88
CA TYR A 312 -28.27 16.51 -21.81
C TYR A 312 -27.00 16.81 -21.07
N HIS A 313 -27.10 16.92 -19.75
CA HIS A 313 -25.98 17.09 -18.86
C HIS A 313 -25.46 15.70 -18.49
N VAL A 314 -24.15 15.55 -18.53
CA VAL A 314 -23.45 14.29 -18.24
C VAL A 314 -22.95 14.33 -16.82
N PHE A 315 -23.31 13.32 -16.03
CA PHE A 315 -22.89 13.18 -14.65
C PHE A 315 -22.09 11.92 -14.44
N ALA A 316 -20.97 12.03 -13.72
CA ALA A 316 -20.34 10.89 -13.07
C ALA A 316 -21.08 10.61 -11.76
N ILE A 317 -21.30 9.32 -11.42
CA ILE A 317 -22.11 8.91 -10.27
C ILE A 317 -21.49 7.77 -9.50
N ILE A 318 -21.92 7.61 -8.22
CA ILE A 318 -21.81 6.36 -7.46
C ILE A 318 -23.22 5.80 -7.30
N ASN A 319 -23.45 4.58 -7.78
CA ASN A 319 -24.71 3.88 -7.66
C ASN A 319 -24.48 2.46 -7.14
N GLY A 320 -25.06 2.11 -5.99
CA GLY A 320 -24.84 0.81 -5.37
C GLY A 320 -23.37 0.46 -5.13
N GLY A 321 -22.52 1.47 -4.85
CA GLY A 321 -21.06 1.31 -4.68
C GLY A 321 -20.27 1.28 -6.00
N ASN A 322 -20.92 1.20 -7.17
CA ASN A 322 -20.26 1.23 -8.47
C ASN A 322 -20.11 2.66 -8.98
N HIS A 323 -18.98 2.97 -9.57
CA HIS A 323 -18.70 4.23 -10.23
C HIS A 323 -19.13 4.17 -11.71
N ASP A 324 -19.97 5.12 -12.14
CA ASP A 324 -20.56 5.10 -13.48
C ASP A 324 -20.86 6.53 -13.97
N ALA A 325 -21.60 6.67 -15.09
CA ALA A 325 -22.08 7.93 -15.63
C ALA A 325 -23.48 7.79 -16.22
N TYR A 326 -24.21 8.95 -16.30
CA TYR A 326 -25.53 8.99 -16.92
C TYR A 326 -25.85 10.39 -17.51
N PHE A 327 -26.93 10.49 -18.27
CA PHE A 327 -27.42 11.70 -18.93
C PHE A 327 -28.71 12.21 -18.27
N ASP A 328 -28.75 13.50 -18.02
CA ASP A 328 -29.92 14.18 -17.41
C ASP A 328 -30.26 15.47 -18.16
N THR A 329 -31.49 15.84 -18.18
CA THR A 329 -31.94 17.16 -18.67
C THR A 329 -31.80 18.24 -17.59
N SER A 330 -31.61 17.85 -16.33
CA SER A 330 -31.50 18.74 -15.17
C SER A 330 -30.07 18.82 -14.68
N LEU A 331 -29.57 20.02 -14.44
CA LEU A 331 -28.25 20.25 -13.78
C LEU A 331 -28.23 19.86 -12.32
N THR A 332 -29.38 19.66 -11.67
CA THR A 332 -29.48 19.20 -10.29
C THR A 332 -29.55 17.69 -10.17
N ALA A 333 -29.32 16.96 -11.27
CA ALA A 333 -29.40 15.50 -11.32
C ALA A 333 -30.77 14.96 -10.85
N ALA A 334 -31.87 15.64 -11.29
CA ALA A 334 -33.21 15.31 -10.83
C ALA A 334 -33.67 13.91 -11.26
N ASN A 335 -33.20 13.43 -12.43
CA ASN A 335 -33.56 12.13 -13.00
C ASN A 335 -32.48 11.08 -12.81
N LYS A 336 -31.68 11.20 -11.72
CA LYS A 336 -30.62 10.22 -11.45
C LYS A 336 -31.16 8.81 -11.20
N PRO A 337 -30.44 7.76 -11.60
CA PRO A 337 -30.82 6.38 -11.32
C PRO A 337 -31.08 6.14 -9.84
N ALA A 338 -32.08 5.32 -9.51
CA ALA A 338 -32.39 4.95 -8.14
C ALA A 338 -31.17 4.30 -7.47
N GLY A 339 -30.89 4.63 -6.20
CA GLY A 339 -29.70 4.16 -5.47
C GLY A 339 -28.42 4.98 -5.71
N THR A 340 -28.49 6.09 -6.48
CA THR A 340 -27.37 7.01 -6.64
C THR A 340 -27.11 7.75 -5.33
N THR A 341 -25.92 7.55 -4.76
CA THR A 341 -25.47 8.15 -3.51
C THR A 341 -24.62 9.41 -3.71
N ALA A 342 -23.95 9.54 -4.84
CA ALA A 342 -23.11 10.68 -5.18
C ALA A 342 -23.16 10.97 -6.67
N PHE A 343 -23.03 12.25 -7.05
CA PHE A 343 -22.99 12.67 -8.45
C PHE A 343 -22.12 13.91 -8.64
N ARG A 344 -21.55 14.04 -9.83
CA ARG A 344 -20.78 15.22 -10.26
C ARG A 344 -21.02 15.50 -11.72
N TYR A 345 -21.36 16.75 -12.05
CA TYR A 345 -21.44 17.23 -13.44
C TYR A 345 -20.04 17.19 -14.09
N ILE A 346 -19.96 16.62 -15.31
CA ILE A 346 -18.70 16.46 -16.06
C ILE A 346 -18.73 17.05 -17.45
N GLY A 347 -19.90 17.48 -17.95
CA GLY A 347 -20.05 18.08 -19.25
C GLY A 347 -21.49 18.00 -19.77
N SER A 348 -21.71 18.43 -21.01
CA SER A 348 -23.02 18.37 -21.66
C SER A 348 -22.87 17.97 -23.11
N ILE A 349 -23.93 17.33 -23.65
CA ILE A 349 -24.11 17.01 -25.06
C ILE A 349 -25.43 17.62 -25.56
N LYS A 350 -25.52 17.89 -26.84
CA LYS A 350 -26.73 18.36 -27.50
C LYS A 350 -27.16 17.37 -28.59
N THR A 351 -28.42 17.13 -28.73
CA THR A 351 -28.98 16.35 -29.85
C THR A 351 -29.38 17.23 -31.03
N ASP A 352 -29.37 16.64 -32.23
CA ASP A 352 -29.92 17.23 -33.49
C ASP A 352 -31.44 17.11 -33.56
N ALA A 353 -32.01 17.45 -34.71
CA ALA A 353 -33.46 17.35 -34.97
C ALA A 353 -34.02 15.92 -34.95
N ASN A 354 -33.13 14.91 -35.01
CA ASN A 354 -33.50 13.48 -34.98
C ASN A 354 -33.25 12.85 -33.59
N GLY A 355 -32.77 13.62 -32.61
CA GLY A 355 -32.40 13.11 -31.29
C GLY A 355 -31.02 12.47 -31.25
N HIS A 356 -30.20 12.66 -32.27
CA HIS A 356 -28.83 12.14 -32.34
C HIS A 356 -27.84 13.12 -31.72
N ILE A 357 -26.79 12.60 -31.07
CA ILE A 357 -25.72 13.43 -30.51
C ILE A 357 -25.05 14.23 -31.62
N LEU A 358 -24.98 15.55 -31.45
CA LEU A 358 -24.25 16.42 -32.36
C LEU A 358 -22.73 16.16 -32.20
N PRO A 359 -21.98 15.96 -33.29
CA PRO A 359 -20.55 15.72 -33.25
C PRO A 359 -19.78 16.91 -32.69
N PHE A 360 -18.82 16.62 -31.76
CA PHE A 360 -17.96 17.61 -31.14
C PHE A 360 -16.58 17.02 -30.81
N TYR A 361 -15.64 17.90 -30.55
CA TYR A 361 -14.36 17.59 -29.97
C TYR A 361 -14.22 18.28 -28.61
N GLN A 362 -13.65 17.58 -27.61
CA GLN A 362 -13.30 18.18 -26.33
C GLN A 362 -11.79 18.14 -26.10
N VAL A 363 -11.21 19.30 -25.75
CA VAL A 363 -9.81 19.42 -25.30
C VAL A 363 -9.82 20.21 -23.99
N GLY A 364 -9.51 19.55 -22.88
CA GLY A 364 -9.65 20.17 -21.56
C GLY A 364 -11.10 20.59 -21.29
N GLN A 365 -11.32 21.86 -21.04
CA GLN A 365 -12.66 22.45 -20.81
C GLN A 365 -13.30 22.99 -22.09
N ARG A 366 -12.58 22.99 -23.21
CA ARG A 366 -13.10 23.51 -24.48
C ARG A 366 -13.80 22.41 -25.25
N PHE A 367 -15.09 22.68 -25.64
CA PHE A 367 -15.90 21.91 -26.56
C PHE A 367 -15.96 22.64 -27.88
N SER A 368 -15.64 21.99 -28.97
CA SER A 368 -15.66 22.54 -30.31
C SER A 368 -16.65 21.74 -31.18
N TRP A 369 -17.57 22.39 -31.83
CA TRP A 369 -18.51 21.72 -32.75
C TRP A 369 -17.76 21.28 -34.00
N VAL A 370 -18.05 20.08 -34.52
CA VAL A 370 -17.58 19.63 -35.84
C VAL A 370 -18.25 20.45 -36.95
N THR A 371 -19.54 20.69 -36.79
CA THR A 371 -20.29 21.61 -37.65
C THR A 371 -20.85 22.70 -36.73
N PRO A 372 -20.28 23.93 -36.80
CA PRO A 372 -20.73 25.03 -35.93
C PRO A 372 -22.21 25.39 -36.18
N PRO A 373 -23.05 25.36 -35.17
CA PRO A 373 -24.43 25.82 -35.28
C PRO A 373 -24.52 27.31 -35.59
N SER A 374 -25.45 27.68 -36.46
CA SER A 374 -25.77 29.07 -36.70
C SER A 374 -26.90 29.50 -35.77
N ASP A 375 -26.55 30.29 -34.75
CA ASP A 375 -27.47 30.72 -33.70
C ASP A 375 -28.27 31.96 -34.10
N LEU A 376 -27.70 32.80 -34.97
CA LEU A 376 -28.35 33.86 -35.67
C LEU A 376 -27.97 33.77 -37.15
N ASN A 377 -28.91 33.67 -38.04
CA ASN A 377 -28.64 33.45 -39.47
C ASN A 377 -29.32 34.51 -40.31
N ASN A 378 -28.52 35.14 -41.16
CA ASN A 378 -28.96 36.12 -42.18
C ASN A 378 -29.92 37.19 -41.61
N TYR A 379 -29.65 37.69 -40.40
CA TYR A 379 -30.43 38.72 -39.77
C TYR A 379 -30.24 40.05 -40.54
N THR A 380 -31.31 40.60 -41.07
CA THR A 380 -31.32 41.84 -41.86
C THR A 380 -31.93 43.02 -41.12
N GLY A 381 -32.29 42.83 -39.85
CA GLY A 381 -32.83 43.89 -39.00
C GLY A 381 -31.74 44.89 -38.57
N ASN A 382 -32.22 46.08 -38.21
CA ASN A 382 -31.37 47.18 -37.72
C ASN A 382 -31.53 47.46 -36.20
N SER A 383 -31.96 46.48 -35.46
CA SER A 383 -32.18 46.59 -34.03
C SER A 383 -31.30 45.64 -33.27
N SER A 384 -30.87 46.07 -32.08
CA SER A 384 -30.23 45.20 -31.10
C SER A 384 -31.21 44.14 -30.59
N GLY A 385 -30.71 43.00 -30.18
CA GLY A 385 -31.50 41.89 -29.66
C GLY A 385 -30.74 40.94 -28.78
N THR A 386 -31.39 39.87 -28.39
CA THR A 386 -30.79 38.78 -27.62
C THR A 386 -30.83 37.51 -28.45
N VAL A 387 -29.77 36.73 -28.43
CA VAL A 387 -29.68 35.44 -29.11
C VAL A 387 -29.29 34.36 -28.11
N THR A 388 -29.95 33.20 -28.22
CA THR A 388 -29.57 31.99 -27.48
C THR A 388 -28.53 31.22 -28.29
N LEU A 389 -27.37 31.04 -27.71
CA LEU A 389 -26.22 30.36 -28.30
C LEU A 389 -26.30 28.82 -28.11
N SER A 390 -25.64 28.10 -29.00
CA SER A 390 -25.48 26.66 -28.87
C SER A 390 -24.44 26.31 -27.82
N THR A 391 -24.74 26.68 -26.57
CA THR A 391 -24.03 26.35 -25.33
C THR A 391 -24.99 25.74 -24.31
N PRO A 392 -24.53 24.93 -23.34
CA PRO A 392 -25.43 24.29 -22.38
C PRO A 392 -26.13 25.31 -21.47
N PRO A 393 -27.47 25.25 -21.34
CA PRO A 393 -28.25 26.12 -20.49
C PRO A 393 -28.00 25.77 -18.98
N GLY A 394 -28.26 26.79 -18.12
CA GLY A 394 -28.09 26.67 -16.69
C GLY A 394 -26.66 26.93 -16.22
N ILE A 395 -25.69 27.03 -17.10
CA ILE A 395 -24.26 27.24 -16.81
C ILE A 395 -23.78 28.48 -17.56
N VAL A 396 -23.01 29.34 -16.86
CA VAL A 396 -22.27 30.39 -17.55
C VAL A 396 -21.14 29.74 -18.33
N THR A 397 -21.12 29.91 -19.63
CA THR A 397 -20.06 29.41 -20.51
C THR A 397 -19.36 30.58 -21.21
N HIS A 398 -18.16 30.29 -21.74
CA HIS A 398 -17.38 31.26 -22.51
C HIS A 398 -17.32 30.80 -23.99
N PRO A 399 -18.33 31.14 -24.81
CA PRO A 399 -18.33 30.76 -26.21
C PRO A 399 -17.28 31.50 -27.03
N ILE A 400 -16.84 30.82 -28.08
CA ILE A 400 -16.05 31.40 -29.16
C ILE A 400 -16.94 31.46 -30.35
N LEU A 401 -17.23 32.67 -30.78
CA LEU A 401 -18.22 32.95 -31.82
C LEU A 401 -17.52 33.35 -33.13
N TYR A 402 -18.11 32.95 -34.23
CA TYR A 402 -17.86 33.56 -35.55
C TYR A 402 -18.96 34.55 -35.80
N LEU A 403 -18.56 35.78 -36.11
CA LEU A 403 -19.46 36.84 -36.50
C LEU A 403 -19.24 37.17 -37.99
N SER A 404 -20.31 37.35 -38.74
CA SER A 404 -20.22 37.94 -40.06
C SER A 404 -21.27 39.02 -40.23
N CYS A 405 -20.90 40.03 -40.99
CA CYS A 405 -21.79 41.14 -41.37
C CYS A 405 -21.64 41.38 -42.87
N GLY A 406 -22.72 41.12 -43.59
CA GLY A 406 -22.81 41.40 -45.03
C GLY A 406 -23.02 42.88 -45.27
N ALA A 407 -22.55 43.36 -46.44
CA ALA A 407 -22.78 44.73 -46.89
C ALA A 407 -23.88 44.78 -47.93
N SER A 408 -24.69 45.82 -47.89
CA SER A 408 -25.70 46.14 -48.89
C SER A 408 -25.68 47.65 -49.16
N GLY A 409 -25.29 48.06 -50.37
CA GLY A 409 -25.11 49.48 -50.69
C GLY A 409 -23.79 50.07 -50.20
N ASN A 410 -23.61 51.38 -50.35
CA ASN A 410 -22.34 52.08 -50.01
C ASN A 410 -22.20 52.46 -48.54
N ASN A 411 -22.85 51.77 -47.64
CA ASN A 411 -22.85 52.11 -46.20
C ASN A 411 -21.90 51.21 -45.40
N THR A 412 -21.49 51.71 -44.26
CA THR A 412 -20.76 50.95 -43.24
C THR A 412 -21.74 50.31 -42.26
N TYR A 413 -21.64 49.04 -42.05
CA TYR A 413 -22.45 48.26 -41.13
C TYR A 413 -21.65 47.73 -40.02
N GLY A 414 -22.14 47.83 -38.79
CA GLY A 414 -21.50 47.28 -37.60
C GLY A 414 -22.38 46.20 -36.95
N PHE A 415 -21.76 45.15 -36.51
CA PHE A 415 -22.40 44.08 -35.76
C PHE A 415 -21.53 43.71 -34.60
N GLY A 416 -22.06 43.79 -33.38
CA GLY A 416 -21.31 43.49 -32.18
C GLY A 416 -22.03 42.55 -31.24
N VAL A 417 -21.27 41.88 -30.40
CA VAL A 417 -21.79 41.01 -29.34
C VAL A 417 -21.50 41.63 -27.99
N ILE A 418 -22.50 41.63 -27.14
CA ILE A 418 -22.49 42.11 -25.78
C ILE A 418 -22.56 40.89 -24.86
N SER A 419 -21.62 40.77 -23.89
CA SER A 419 -21.62 39.72 -22.91
C SER A 419 -22.94 39.57 -22.18
N GLY A 420 -23.46 38.38 -22.10
CA GLY A 420 -24.67 38.05 -21.33
C GLY A 420 -24.43 38.11 -19.80
N LEU A 421 -23.17 38.12 -19.38
CA LEU A 421 -22.79 38.20 -17.97
C LEU A 421 -22.50 39.63 -17.51
N THR A 422 -21.69 40.38 -18.26
CA THR A 422 -21.18 41.69 -17.83
C THR A 422 -21.93 42.85 -18.47
N GLY A 423 -22.65 42.63 -19.55
CA GLY A 423 -23.28 43.69 -20.34
C GLY A 423 -22.26 44.54 -21.12
N GLN A 424 -21.01 44.11 -21.21
CA GLN A 424 -19.95 44.81 -21.94
C GLN A 424 -19.89 44.27 -23.38
N THR A 425 -19.47 45.12 -24.33
CA THR A 425 -19.20 44.68 -25.69
C THR A 425 -17.89 43.90 -25.73
N ASP A 426 -17.95 42.63 -26.06
CA ASP A 426 -16.79 41.73 -26.10
C ASP A 426 -16.12 41.71 -27.49
N GLY A 427 -16.83 42.13 -28.53
CA GLY A 427 -16.25 42.23 -29.84
C GLY A 427 -17.27 42.65 -30.90
N SER A 428 -16.78 43.13 -32.03
CA SER A 428 -17.61 43.56 -33.16
C SER A 428 -16.95 43.26 -34.51
N VAL A 429 -17.74 43.27 -35.54
CA VAL A 429 -17.33 43.24 -36.93
C VAL A 429 -17.95 44.38 -37.68
N THR A 430 -17.23 44.93 -38.63
CA THR A 430 -17.73 46.01 -39.49
C THR A 430 -17.54 45.60 -40.94
N SER A 431 -18.54 45.84 -41.76
CA SER A 431 -18.44 45.75 -43.22
C SER A 431 -18.52 47.14 -43.86
N VAL A 432 -17.83 47.36 -44.96
CA VAL A 432 -17.78 48.65 -45.65
C VAL A 432 -18.02 48.46 -47.14
N GLY A 433 -18.99 49.19 -47.68
CA GLY A 433 -19.33 49.18 -49.11
C GLY A 433 -20.06 47.91 -49.57
N THR A 434 -20.28 47.81 -50.88
CA THR A 434 -21.09 46.74 -51.51
C THR A 434 -20.42 45.40 -51.65
N VAL A 435 -19.13 45.27 -51.32
CA VAL A 435 -18.31 44.12 -51.74
C VAL A 435 -17.60 43.44 -50.54
N PHE A 436 -17.58 44.01 -49.36
CA PHE A 436 -16.83 43.45 -48.21
C PHE A 436 -17.78 42.86 -47.16
N VAL A 437 -17.66 41.56 -46.93
CA VAL A 437 -18.20 40.89 -45.74
C VAL A 437 -17.15 40.92 -44.66
N GLY A 438 -17.45 41.58 -43.54
CA GLY A 438 -16.58 41.55 -42.38
C GLY A 438 -16.74 40.22 -41.63
N TYR A 439 -15.62 39.69 -41.13
CA TYR A 439 -15.58 38.50 -40.30
C TYR A 439 -14.76 38.76 -39.02
N SER A 440 -15.21 38.22 -37.91
CA SER A 440 -14.47 38.29 -36.65
C SER A 440 -14.70 37.04 -35.82
N GLN A 441 -13.70 36.64 -35.06
CA GLN A 441 -13.86 35.69 -33.96
C GLN A 441 -13.91 36.46 -32.64
N VAL A 442 -14.90 36.17 -31.83
CA VAL A 442 -15.10 36.81 -30.52
C VAL A 442 -15.28 35.76 -29.45
N GLN A 443 -14.59 35.96 -28.34
CA GLN A 443 -14.86 35.22 -27.12
C GLN A 443 -15.70 36.09 -26.20
N THR A 444 -16.79 35.58 -25.67
CA THR A 444 -17.71 36.27 -24.79
C THR A 444 -18.15 35.40 -23.61
N SER A 445 -19.07 35.85 -22.79
CA SER A 445 -19.68 35.07 -21.71
C SER A 445 -21.19 35.08 -21.84
N THR A 446 -21.82 33.90 -21.69
CA THR A 446 -23.27 33.78 -21.64
C THR A 446 -23.83 34.10 -20.27
N ASN A 447 -25.11 34.43 -20.18
CA ASN A 447 -25.91 34.27 -18.97
C ASN A 447 -26.24 32.75 -18.76
N THR A 448 -26.93 32.44 -17.66
CA THR A 448 -27.39 31.06 -17.37
C THR A 448 -28.47 30.55 -18.36
N SER A 449 -29.08 31.41 -19.17
CA SER A 449 -29.98 31.04 -20.24
C SER A 449 -29.26 30.79 -21.57
N SER A 450 -27.92 30.69 -21.57
CA SER A 450 -27.07 30.55 -22.76
C SER A 450 -27.21 31.74 -23.73
N GLN A 451 -27.51 32.95 -23.24
CA GLN A 451 -27.80 34.09 -24.08
C GLN A 451 -26.67 35.12 -24.04
N VAL A 452 -26.53 35.81 -25.17
CA VAL A 452 -25.81 37.07 -25.32
C VAL A 452 -26.66 38.07 -26.01
N SER A 453 -26.41 39.36 -25.83
CA SER A 453 -27.05 40.43 -26.61
C SER A 453 -26.20 40.73 -27.84
N TYR A 454 -26.82 41.23 -28.88
CA TYR A 454 -26.14 41.74 -30.06
C TYR A 454 -26.62 43.14 -30.42
N THR A 455 -25.75 43.92 -31.03
CA THR A 455 -26.03 45.20 -31.59
C THR A 455 -25.92 45.13 -33.13
N ALA A 456 -26.87 45.70 -33.82
CA ALA A 456 -26.85 45.79 -35.26
C ALA A 456 -27.06 47.24 -35.69
N SER A 457 -26.22 47.79 -36.53
CA SER A 457 -26.42 49.07 -37.14
C SER A 457 -27.32 48.97 -38.36
N THR A 458 -27.90 50.09 -38.78
CA THR A 458 -28.81 50.17 -39.94
C THR A 458 -28.16 49.65 -41.21
N GLY A 459 -28.74 48.62 -41.84
CA GLY A 459 -28.30 48.08 -43.11
C GLY A 459 -28.82 46.67 -43.41
N ASN A 460 -28.88 46.29 -44.67
CA ASN A 460 -29.52 45.05 -45.12
C ASN A 460 -28.57 43.95 -45.53
N GLY A 461 -27.35 43.93 -45.01
CA GLY A 461 -26.42 42.89 -45.32
C GLY A 461 -26.43 41.77 -44.27
N GLY A 462 -27.06 40.69 -44.46
CA GLY A 462 -27.28 39.60 -43.49
C GLY A 462 -26.17 39.39 -42.43
N GLN A 463 -26.59 39.38 -41.17
CA GLN A 463 -25.70 39.20 -40.02
C GLN A 463 -25.81 37.79 -39.50
N THR A 464 -24.68 37.17 -39.14
CA THR A 464 -24.66 35.79 -38.69
C THR A 464 -23.83 35.68 -37.42
N ILE A 465 -24.33 34.90 -36.45
CA ILE A 465 -23.58 34.41 -35.28
C ILE A 465 -23.55 32.90 -35.35
N GLN A 466 -22.37 32.32 -35.29
CA GLN A 466 -22.18 30.89 -35.15
C GLN A 466 -21.36 30.60 -33.88
N THR A 467 -21.80 29.64 -33.08
CA THR A 467 -21.01 29.13 -31.99
C THR A 467 -19.98 28.10 -32.51
N LEU A 468 -18.71 28.48 -32.60
CA LEU A 468 -17.64 27.59 -33.02
C LEU A 468 -17.29 26.59 -31.92
N ALA A 469 -17.18 27.12 -30.70
CA ALA A 469 -16.77 26.38 -29.53
C ALA A 469 -17.29 27.08 -28.26
N TYR A 470 -17.18 26.42 -27.12
CA TYR A 470 -17.39 27.04 -25.82
C TYR A 470 -16.45 26.41 -24.77
N ILE A 471 -16.09 27.20 -23.77
CA ILE A 471 -15.38 26.70 -22.56
C ILE A 471 -16.45 26.41 -21.52
N ASN A 472 -16.46 25.19 -21.03
CA ASN A 472 -17.33 24.74 -19.96
C ASN A 472 -16.48 24.57 -18.68
N PRO A 473 -16.70 25.39 -17.65
CA PRO A 473 -15.88 25.35 -16.44
C PRO A 473 -16.01 24.08 -15.61
N LYS A 474 -16.98 23.18 -15.94
CA LYS A 474 -17.27 21.95 -15.18
C LYS A 474 -17.50 22.18 -13.68
N VAL A 475 -17.97 23.37 -13.33
CA VAL A 475 -18.26 23.75 -11.93
C VAL A 475 -19.59 23.11 -11.54
N ALA A 476 -19.71 22.65 -10.32
CA ALA A 476 -21.00 22.26 -9.78
C ALA A 476 -21.92 23.51 -9.73
N PRO A 477 -23.20 23.38 -10.07
CA PRO A 477 -24.13 24.54 -10.13
C PRO A 477 -24.33 25.26 -8.81
N ASN A 478 -23.77 24.77 -7.71
CA ASN A 478 -24.02 25.27 -6.34
C ASN A 478 -22.72 25.52 -5.55
N ASN A 479 -21.65 25.97 -6.18
CA ASN A 479 -20.48 26.53 -5.46
C ASN A 479 -20.40 28.04 -5.63
#